data_715ecf90d182dbb5071f5261be8c22ab
#
_entry.id   715ecf90d182dbb5071f5261be8c22ab
#
_cell.length_a   1.000
_cell.length_b   1.000
_cell.length_c   1.000
_cell.angle_alpha   90.00
_cell.angle_beta   90.00
_cell.angle_gamma   90.00
#
_symmetry.space_group_name_H-M   'P 1'
#
loop_
_entity.id
_entity.type
_entity.pdbx_description
1 polymer ?
#
loop_
_entity_poly.entity_id
_entity_poly.type
_entity_poly.pdbx_seq_one_letter_code
_entity_poly.pdbx_strand_id
1 'polypeptide(L)'
;MSTNIAINGMGRIGRMVLRIALQNKNLNVVAINASYPPETIAHLINYDTTHGKYNLKVEPIENGLQVGDHKIKLVADRNPENLPWKELDIDIAIDATGKFNHGDKAIAHIKAGAKKVLLTGPSKGGHVQMVVKGVNDNQLDIEAFDIFSNASCTTNCIGPVAKVLNNQFGIVNGLMTTVHAITNDQKNIDNPHKDLRRARSCNESIIPTSTGAAKALKEVLPELEGKLHGMALRVPTKNVSLVDLVVDLEKEVTAEEVNQAFENAGLEGIIEVEHQPLVSVDFNTNPNSAIIDAKTTMVMSGNKVKVIAWYDNEWGYSNRVVDVAEQIGALLTSKETVSAS
;
A
#
# COMPACT_ATOMS: atom_id res chain seq x y z
N MET A 1 1.94 -16.77 19.18
CA MET A 1 0.47 -16.59 18.98
C MET A 1 0.30 -15.77 17.71
N SER A 2 -0.77 -15.99 16.93
CA SER A 2 -1.08 -15.17 15.77
C SER A 2 -1.74 -13.87 16.19
N THR A 3 -1.47 -12.78 15.49
CA THR A 3 -2.04 -11.44 15.76
C THR A 3 -3.47 -11.37 15.25
N ASN A 4 -4.42 -10.99 16.11
CA ASN A 4 -5.82 -10.83 15.75
C ASN A 4 -6.03 -9.53 14.98
N ILE A 5 -6.48 -9.61 13.74
CA ILE A 5 -6.76 -8.45 12.91
C ILE A 5 -8.24 -8.34 12.54
N ALA A 6 -8.71 -7.09 12.39
CA ALA A 6 -9.98 -6.79 11.75
C ALA A 6 -9.76 -5.86 10.56
N ILE A 7 -10.55 -6.03 9.49
CA ILE A 7 -10.46 -5.18 8.29
C ILE A 7 -11.72 -4.33 8.19
N ASN A 8 -11.57 -3.02 8.30
CA ASN A 8 -12.65 -2.07 8.11
C ASN A 8 -12.70 -1.59 6.67
N GLY A 9 -13.75 -1.98 5.94
CA GLY A 9 -13.94 -1.63 4.53
C GLY A 9 -13.51 -2.73 3.58
N MET A 10 -14.47 -3.24 2.80
CA MET A 10 -14.29 -4.34 1.83
C MET A 10 -14.33 -3.82 0.39
N GLY A 11 -13.65 -2.67 0.15
CA GLY A 11 -13.35 -2.14 -1.17
C GLY A 11 -12.26 -2.95 -1.88
N ARG A 12 -11.67 -2.38 -2.95
CA ARG A 12 -10.58 -3.06 -3.69
C ARG A 12 -9.46 -3.51 -2.74
N ILE A 13 -8.88 -2.57 -2.01
CA ILE A 13 -7.73 -2.83 -1.13
C ILE A 13 -8.12 -3.77 0.02
N GLY A 14 -9.24 -3.53 0.70
CA GLY A 14 -9.65 -4.41 1.81
C GLY A 14 -9.82 -5.87 1.41
N ARG A 15 -10.34 -6.14 0.20
CA ARG A 15 -10.45 -7.53 -0.31
C ARG A 15 -9.10 -8.13 -0.68
N MET A 16 -8.16 -7.34 -1.21
CA MET A 16 -6.80 -7.85 -1.50
C MET A 16 -6.03 -8.10 -0.21
N VAL A 17 -6.11 -7.19 0.76
CA VAL A 17 -5.54 -7.41 2.11
C VAL A 17 -6.11 -8.68 2.74
N LEU A 18 -7.42 -8.91 2.65
CA LEU A 18 -8.05 -10.14 3.16
C LEU A 18 -7.50 -11.39 2.47
N ARG A 19 -7.43 -11.39 1.12
CA ARG A 19 -6.89 -12.53 0.34
C ARG A 19 -5.46 -12.88 0.75
N ILE A 20 -4.63 -11.88 1.02
CA ILE A 20 -3.22 -12.06 1.41
C ILE A 20 -3.13 -12.48 2.87
N ALA A 21 -3.86 -11.82 3.78
CA ALA A 21 -3.84 -12.11 5.20
C ALA A 21 -4.31 -13.54 5.52
N LEU A 22 -5.29 -14.07 4.78
CA LEU A 22 -5.76 -15.46 4.93
C LEU A 22 -4.70 -16.52 4.59
N GLN A 23 -3.61 -16.15 3.92
CA GLN A 23 -2.48 -17.02 3.60
C GLN A 23 -1.29 -16.79 4.54
N ASN A 24 -1.35 -15.76 5.39
CA ASN A 24 -0.32 -15.44 6.37
C ASN A 24 -0.58 -16.17 7.70
N LYS A 25 0.38 -17.00 8.13
CA LYS A 25 0.25 -17.83 9.34
C LYS A 25 0.37 -17.04 10.66
N ASN A 26 0.92 -15.82 10.57
CA ASN A 26 1.17 -14.96 11.74
C ASN A 26 -0.01 -14.01 12.03
N LEU A 27 -0.98 -13.92 11.10
CA LEU A 27 -2.18 -13.10 11.23
C LEU A 27 -3.44 -13.97 11.30
N ASN A 28 -4.34 -13.60 12.19
CA ASN A 28 -5.66 -14.20 12.34
C ASN A 28 -6.74 -13.17 11.99
N VAL A 29 -7.41 -13.34 10.86
CA VAL A 29 -8.51 -12.43 10.47
C VAL A 29 -9.77 -12.79 11.26
N VAL A 30 -10.06 -12.05 12.30
CA VAL A 30 -11.20 -12.31 13.21
C VAL A 30 -12.50 -11.73 12.66
N ALA A 31 -12.44 -10.51 12.09
CA ALA A 31 -13.62 -9.81 11.62
C ALA A 31 -13.35 -8.92 10.40
N ILE A 32 -14.43 -8.68 9.65
CA ILE A 32 -14.49 -7.67 8.60
C ILE A 32 -15.68 -6.75 8.87
N ASN A 33 -15.54 -5.46 8.55
CA ASN A 33 -16.64 -4.50 8.59
C ASN A 33 -17.05 -4.07 7.18
N ALA A 34 -18.30 -4.34 6.81
CA ALA A 34 -18.86 -3.96 5.53
C ALA A 34 -20.38 -3.85 5.59
N SER A 35 -20.96 -2.98 4.73
CA SER A 35 -22.41 -2.73 4.68
C SER A 35 -23.16 -3.64 3.67
N TYR A 36 -22.50 -4.62 3.07
CA TYR A 36 -23.08 -5.54 2.09
C TYR A 36 -23.30 -6.93 2.71
N PRO A 37 -24.28 -7.72 2.20
CA PRO A 37 -24.52 -9.07 2.66
C PRO A 37 -23.31 -10.00 2.47
N PRO A 38 -23.17 -11.06 3.30
CA PRO A 38 -22.07 -12.02 3.21
C PRO A 38 -21.91 -12.63 1.81
N GLU A 39 -23.02 -12.92 1.11
CA GLU A 39 -23.04 -13.51 -0.22
C GLU A 39 -22.36 -12.58 -1.25
N THR A 40 -22.66 -11.29 -1.20
CA THR A 40 -22.03 -10.28 -2.09
C THR A 40 -20.54 -10.17 -1.82
N ILE A 41 -20.15 -10.15 -0.54
CA ILE A 41 -18.74 -10.03 -0.15
C ILE A 41 -17.97 -11.29 -0.54
N ALA A 42 -18.50 -12.48 -0.24
CA ALA A 42 -17.90 -13.76 -0.63
C ALA A 42 -17.71 -13.86 -2.15
N HIS A 43 -18.73 -13.46 -2.93
CA HIS A 43 -18.66 -13.43 -4.40
C HIS A 43 -17.52 -12.55 -4.89
N LEU A 44 -17.40 -11.31 -4.36
CA LEU A 44 -16.36 -10.35 -4.76
C LEU A 44 -14.97 -10.71 -4.25
N ILE A 45 -14.85 -11.56 -3.23
CA ILE A 45 -13.57 -12.13 -2.81
C ILE A 45 -13.19 -13.30 -3.70
N ASN A 46 -14.13 -14.19 -4.02
CA ASN A 46 -13.85 -15.35 -4.85
C ASN A 46 -13.52 -14.98 -6.31
N TYR A 47 -14.14 -13.92 -6.84
CA TYR A 47 -14.02 -13.53 -8.24
C TYR A 47 -13.65 -12.07 -8.36
N ASP A 48 -12.52 -11.81 -8.98
CA ASP A 48 -12.02 -10.46 -9.23
C ASP A 48 -11.59 -10.29 -10.68
N THR A 49 -12.06 -9.23 -11.32
CA THR A 49 -11.80 -8.96 -12.75
C THR A 49 -10.31 -8.73 -13.02
N THR A 50 -9.58 -8.23 -12.03
CA THR A 50 -8.16 -7.87 -12.15
C THR A 50 -7.27 -9.02 -11.72
N HIS A 51 -7.53 -9.59 -10.54
CA HIS A 51 -6.68 -10.61 -9.90
C HIS A 51 -7.22 -12.03 -10.05
N GLY A 52 -8.29 -12.22 -10.82
CA GLY A 52 -8.83 -13.51 -11.13
C GLY A 52 -9.53 -14.22 -9.95
N LYS A 53 -9.74 -15.51 -10.13
CA LYS A 53 -10.37 -16.34 -9.12
C LYS A 53 -9.42 -16.56 -7.93
N TYR A 54 -9.95 -16.41 -6.71
CA TYR A 54 -9.17 -16.68 -5.50
C TYR A 54 -8.94 -18.18 -5.33
N ASN A 55 -7.76 -18.55 -4.87
CA ASN A 55 -7.36 -19.95 -4.72
C ASN A 55 -8.01 -20.67 -3.53
N LEU A 56 -8.46 -19.90 -2.51
CA LEU A 56 -9.26 -20.43 -1.41
C LEU A 56 -10.73 -20.15 -1.66
N LYS A 57 -11.60 -21.12 -1.31
CA LYS A 57 -13.05 -20.93 -1.40
C LYS A 57 -13.54 -20.15 -0.18
N VAL A 58 -14.20 -19.03 -0.43
CA VAL A 58 -14.86 -18.22 0.60
C VAL A 58 -16.36 -18.46 0.51
N GLU A 59 -16.95 -18.96 1.58
CA GLU A 59 -18.38 -19.26 1.66
C GLU A 59 -19.09 -18.27 2.57
N PRO A 60 -20.28 -17.77 2.18
CA PRO A 60 -21.09 -16.97 3.08
C PRO A 60 -21.69 -17.86 4.17
N ILE A 61 -21.68 -17.39 5.40
CA ILE A 61 -22.39 -18.00 6.53
C ILE A 61 -23.23 -16.94 7.23
N GLU A 62 -24.08 -17.34 8.17
CA GLU A 62 -24.86 -16.40 8.94
C GLU A 62 -23.93 -15.41 9.68
N ASN A 63 -24.08 -14.11 9.40
CA ASN A 63 -23.28 -13.01 9.98
C ASN A 63 -21.76 -13.16 9.76
N GLY A 64 -21.31 -13.77 8.65
CA GLY A 64 -19.88 -13.93 8.41
C GLY A 64 -19.50 -14.59 7.12
N LEU A 65 -18.22 -14.93 7.06
CA LEU A 65 -17.60 -15.69 5.98
C LEU A 65 -16.89 -16.92 6.56
N GLN A 66 -16.77 -17.98 5.78
CA GLN A 66 -16.03 -19.19 6.13
C GLN A 66 -15.01 -19.50 5.04
N VAL A 67 -13.78 -19.80 5.44
CA VAL A 67 -12.68 -20.21 4.57
C VAL A 67 -12.02 -21.47 5.17
N GLY A 68 -12.33 -22.64 4.61
CA GLY A 68 -12.02 -23.91 5.29
C GLY A 68 -12.69 -23.97 6.66
N ASP A 69 -11.93 -24.21 7.70
CA ASP A 69 -12.44 -24.24 9.09
C ASP A 69 -12.44 -22.86 9.77
N HIS A 70 -11.84 -21.83 9.11
CA HIS A 70 -11.72 -20.49 9.65
C HIS A 70 -13.00 -19.68 9.41
N LYS A 71 -13.57 -19.13 10.50
CA LYS A 71 -14.75 -18.26 10.47
C LYS A 71 -14.38 -16.81 10.72
N ILE A 72 -14.86 -15.93 9.87
CA ILE A 72 -14.64 -14.48 9.92
C ILE A 72 -15.97 -13.81 10.21
N LYS A 73 -16.07 -13.05 11.30
CA LYS A 73 -17.28 -12.33 11.68
C LYS A 73 -17.49 -11.13 10.73
N LEU A 74 -18.70 -10.98 10.20
CA LEU A 74 -19.10 -9.77 9.50
C LEU A 74 -19.82 -8.83 10.48
N VAL A 75 -19.32 -7.62 10.59
CA VAL A 75 -19.98 -6.51 11.29
C VAL A 75 -20.37 -5.43 10.29
N ALA A 76 -21.38 -4.62 10.61
CA ALA A 76 -21.96 -3.66 9.67
C ALA A 76 -22.28 -2.34 10.37
N ASP A 77 -21.26 -1.60 10.82
CA ASP A 77 -21.42 -0.25 11.36
C ASP A 77 -20.51 0.73 10.60
N ARG A 78 -21.03 1.92 10.30
CA ARG A 78 -20.30 3.00 9.64
C ARG A 78 -19.51 3.88 10.60
N ASN A 79 -19.86 3.87 11.89
CA ASN A 79 -19.11 4.54 12.94
C ASN A 79 -18.12 3.56 13.59
N PRO A 80 -16.81 3.72 13.44
CA PRO A 80 -15.83 2.81 14.01
C PRO A 80 -15.89 2.70 15.54
N GLU A 81 -16.40 3.70 16.26
CA GLU A 81 -16.52 3.66 17.72
C GLU A 81 -17.52 2.58 18.20
N ASN A 82 -18.47 2.17 17.34
CA ASN A 82 -19.47 1.14 17.66
C ASN A 82 -19.00 -0.28 17.30
N LEU A 83 -17.83 -0.43 16.70
CA LEU A 83 -17.34 -1.74 16.26
C LEU A 83 -16.87 -2.56 17.47
N PRO A 84 -17.14 -3.87 17.52
CA PRO A 84 -16.91 -4.70 18.72
C PRO A 84 -15.44 -5.17 18.82
N TRP A 85 -14.47 -4.26 18.62
CA TRP A 85 -13.05 -4.63 18.60
C TRP A 85 -12.57 -5.16 19.94
N LYS A 86 -13.04 -4.59 21.04
CA LYS A 86 -12.72 -5.05 22.40
C LYS A 86 -13.25 -6.46 22.65
N GLU A 87 -14.50 -6.74 22.30
CA GLU A 87 -15.13 -8.05 22.47
C GLU A 87 -14.49 -9.15 21.63
N LEU A 88 -13.95 -8.76 20.48
CA LEU A 88 -13.30 -9.65 19.53
C LEU A 88 -11.77 -9.75 19.73
N ASP A 89 -11.24 -9.12 20.78
CA ASP A 89 -9.83 -9.07 21.11
C ASP A 89 -8.95 -8.71 19.89
N ILE A 90 -9.28 -7.59 19.23
CA ILE A 90 -8.57 -7.14 18.03
C ILE A 90 -7.27 -6.44 18.41
N ASP A 91 -6.16 -7.00 17.97
CA ASP A 91 -4.83 -6.38 18.12
C ASP A 91 -4.68 -5.21 17.15
N ILE A 92 -5.02 -5.41 15.86
CA ILE A 92 -4.85 -4.40 14.83
C ILE A 92 -6.14 -4.24 14.02
N ALA A 93 -6.69 -3.03 13.99
CA ALA A 93 -7.75 -2.64 13.07
C ALA A 93 -7.12 -2.05 11.79
N ILE A 94 -7.26 -2.74 10.65
CA ILE A 94 -6.81 -2.25 9.34
C ILE A 94 -7.94 -1.45 8.69
N ASP A 95 -7.77 -0.13 8.57
CA ASP A 95 -8.77 0.71 7.89
C ASP A 95 -8.49 0.83 6.39
N ALA A 96 -9.34 0.19 5.60
CA ALA A 96 -9.31 0.20 4.13
C ALA A 96 -10.46 1.01 3.51
N THR A 97 -11.09 1.91 4.27
CA THR A 97 -12.21 2.74 3.78
C THR A 97 -11.75 4.00 3.08
N GLY A 98 -10.54 4.49 3.39
CA GLY A 98 -10.01 5.78 2.95
C GLY A 98 -10.70 7.00 3.59
N LYS A 99 -11.63 6.79 4.54
CA LYS A 99 -12.39 7.86 5.20
C LYS A 99 -11.75 8.34 6.50
N PHE A 100 -10.96 7.49 7.13
CA PHE A 100 -10.38 7.73 8.47
C PHE A 100 -8.87 8.00 8.42
N ASN A 101 -8.34 8.49 7.30
CA ASN A 101 -6.92 8.76 7.10
C ASN A 101 -6.36 9.97 7.90
N HIS A 102 -7.03 10.44 8.93
CA HIS A 102 -6.56 11.45 9.88
C HIS A 102 -6.55 10.83 11.28
N GLY A 103 -5.47 11.05 12.05
CA GLY A 103 -5.33 10.46 13.38
C GLY A 103 -6.54 10.68 14.29
N ASP A 104 -7.07 11.91 14.33
CA ASP A 104 -8.25 12.25 15.14
C ASP A 104 -9.53 11.49 14.74
N LYS A 105 -9.58 10.95 13.52
CA LYS A 105 -10.68 10.09 13.07
C LYS A 105 -10.37 8.61 13.30
N ALA A 106 -9.14 8.22 13.04
CA ALA A 106 -8.69 6.84 13.18
C ALA A 106 -8.71 6.36 14.65
N ILE A 107 -8.53 7.29 15.62
CA ILE A 107 -8.61 7.01 17.05
C ILE A 107 -9.94 6.34 17.45
N ALA A 108 -10.98 6.45 16.64
CA ALA A 108 -12.27 5.78 16.85
C ALA A 108 -12.11 4.25 16.95
N HIS A 109 -11.17 3.66 16.22
CA HIS A 109 -10.87 2.23 16.32
C HIS A 109 -10.21 1.86 17.65
N ILE A 110 -9.34 2.72 18.19
CA ILE A 110 -8.73 2.53 19.52
C ILE A 110 -9.79 2.61 20.59
N LYS A 111 -10.70 3.61 20.51
CA LYS A 111 -11.84 3.73 21.43
C LYS A 111 -12.77 2.50 21.39
N ALA A 112 -12.93 1.89 20.23
CA ALA A 112 -13.67 0.64 20.03
C ALA A 112 -12.95 -0.59 20.63
N GLY A 113 -11.67 -0.45 21.00
CA GLY A 113 -10.90 -1.48 21.70
C GLY A 113 -9.83 -2.19 20.90
N ALA A 114 -9.51 -1.75 19.67
CA ALA A 114 -8.31 -2.23 18.97
C ALA A 114 -7.04 -1.69 19.67
N LYS A 115 -6.00 -2.53 19.78
CA LYS A 115 -4.72 -2.11 20.38
C LYS A 115 -3.96 -1.14 19.47
N LYS A 116 -4.01 -1.35 18.16
CA LYS A 116 -3.36 -0.52 17.12
C LYS A 116 -4.28 -0.35 15.91
N VAL A 117 -3.99 0.69 15.11
CA VAL A 117 -4.68 0.96 13.84
C VAL A 117 -3.68 1.06 12.71
N LEU A 118 -3.96 0.42 11.58
CA LEU A 118 -3.18 0.56 10.35
C LEU A 118 -4.05 1.12 9.23
N LEU A 119 -3.72 2.31 8.74
CA LEU A 119 -4.39 2.99 7.64
C LEU A 119 -3.84 2.53 6.30
N THR A 120 -4.72 2.17 5.37
CA THR A 120 -4.35 1.79 4.00
C THR A 120 -4.33 2.98 3.04
N GLY A 121 -3.86 4.10 3.50
CA GLY A 121 -3.72 5.33 2.71
C GLY A 121 -2.88 6.36 3.46
N PRO A 122 -2.34 7.37 2.75
CA PRO A 122 -1.48 8.37 3.37
C PRO A 122 -2.22 9.13 4.47
N SER A 123 -1.54 9.34 5.58
CA SER A 123 -2.06 10.17 6.68
C SER A 123 -2.31 11.60 6.19
N LYS A 124 -3.39 12.19 6.69
CA LYS A 124 -3.77 13.59 6.46
C LYS A 124 -3.50 14.47 7.67
N GLY A 125 -2.74 13.96 8.64
CA GLY A 125 -2.42 14.64 9.89
C GLY A 125 -2.88 13.87 11.13
N GLY A 126 -2.68 14.48 12.30
CA GLY A 126 -2.83 13.84 13.60
C GLY A 126 -1.58 13.05 14.00
N HIS A 127 -1.62 12.38 15.16
CA HIS A 127 -0.50 11.59 15.66
C HIS A 127 -0.48 10.21 14.98
N VAL A 128 0.16 10.12 13.82
CA VAL A 128 0.22 8.93 12.95
C VAL A 128 1.65 8.73 12.48
N GLN A 129 2.21 7.55 12.68
CA GLN A 129 3.50 7.19 12.08
C GLN A 129 3.29 6.64 10.67
N MET A 130 3.93 7.25 9.66
CA MET A 130 3.96 6.72 8.31
C MET A 130 5.09 5.70 8.19
N VAL A 131 4.78 4.51 7.67
CA VAL A 131 5.72 3.39 7.54
C VAL A 131 5.71 2.88 6.11
N VAL A 132 6.89 2.78 5.51
CA VAL A 132 7.12 2.19 4.20
C VAL A 132 8.17 1.09 4.35
N LYS A 133 7.77 -0.13 4.04
CA LYS A 133 8.64 -1.32 4.13
C LYS A 133 9.86 -1.20 3.24
N GLY A 134 11.04 -1.54 3.77
CA GLY A 134 12.31 -1.35 3.09
C GLY A 134 12.85 0.09 3.13
N VAL A 135 12.11 1.04 3.73
CA VAL A 135 12.51 2.44 3.84
C VAL A 135 12.77 2.83 5.30
N ASN A 136 11.74 2.92 6.10
CA ASN A 136 11.80 3.33 7.51
C ASN A 136 11.09 2.36 8.46
N ASP A 137 10.76 1.17 8.03
CA ASP A 137 10.07 0.15 8.83
C ASP A 137 10.91 -0.32 10.04
N ASN A 138 12.22 -0.17 10.01
CA ASN A 138 13.10 -0.36 11.16
C ASN A 138 12.93 0.69 12.27
N GLN A 139 12.24 1.79 11.99
CA GLN A 139 11.92 2.87 12.93
C GLN A 139 10.47 2.76 13.47
N LEU A 140 9.75 1.67 13.17
CA LEU A 140 8.39 1.46 13.64
C LEU A 140 8.36 1.42 15.16
N ASP A 141 7.60 2.34 15.78
CA ASP A 141 7.55 2.56 17.22
C ASP A 141 6.12 2.40 17.76
N ILE A 142 5.82 1.21 18.28
CA ILE A 142 4.51 0.89 18.88
C ILE A 142 4.29 1.50 20.26
N GLU A 143 5.34 2.06 20.89
CA GLU A 143 5.22 2.74 22.19
C GLU A 143 4.79 4.20 22.00
N ALA A 144 5.37 4.87 21.01
CA ALA A 144 5.07 6.26 20.73
C ALA A 144 3.76 6.41 19.94
N PHE A 145 3.35 5.41 19.13
CA PHE A 145 2.23 5.52 18.22
C PHE A 145 1.21 4.38 18.37
N ASP A 146 -0.08 4.74 18.33
CA ASP A 146 -1.18 3.78 18.23
C ASP A 146 -1.75 3.68 16.82
N ILE A 147 -1.45 4.66 15.96
CA ILE A 147 -1.98 4.75 14.61
C ILE A 147 -0.82 4.81 13.62
N PHE A 148 -0.84 3.91 12.65
CA PHE A 148 0.15 3.79 11.59
C PHE A 148 -0.50 4.01 10.24
N SER A 149 0.27 4.49 9.27
CA SER A 149 -0.15 4.64 7.87
C SER A 149 0.85 3.94 6.97
N ASN A 150 0.36 3.05 6.09
CA ASN A 150 1.20 2.43 5.06
C ASN A 150 1.41 3.34 3.83
N ALA A 151 1.26 4.65 3.98
CA ALA A 151 1.40 5.62 2.90
C ALA A 151 0.50 5.29 1.68
N SER A 152 0.94 5.61 0.45
CA SER A 152 0.26 5.26 -0.79
C SER A 152 1.00 4.17 -1.55
N CYS A 153 0.31 3.52 -2.51
CA CYS A 153 0.95 2.57 -3.42
C CYS A 153 2.12 3.19 -4.19
N THR A 154 1.98 4.43 -4.64
CA THR A 154 3.05 5.17 -5.31
C THR A 154 4.21 5.49 -4.36
N THR A 155 3.94 5.84 -3.10
CA THR A 155 5.00 6.08 -2.10
C THR A 155 5.77 4.79 -1.79
N ASN A 156 5.07 3.64 -1.72
CA ASN A 156 5.70 2.33 -1.55
C ASN A 156 6.58 1.93 -2.73
N CYS A 157 6.27 2.39 -3.95
CA CYS A 157 7.13 2.19 -5.12
C CYS A 157 8.33 3.13 -5.09
N ILE A 158 8.11 4.45 -5.04
CA ILE A 158 9.19 5.42 -5.16
C ILE A 158 10.11 5.48 -3.94
N GLY A 159 9.62 5.17 -2.75
CA GLY A 159 10.40 5.24 -1.50
C GLY A 159 11.64 4.35 -1.54
N PRO A 160 11.52 3.03 -1.75
CA PRO A 160 12.68 2.14 -1.86
C PRO A 160 13.60 2.51 -3.03
N VAL A 161 13.03 2.90 -4.19
CA VAL A 161 13.80 3.33 -5.38
C VAL A 161 14.65 4.56 -5.05
N ALA A 162 14.05 5.59 -4.47
CA ALA A 162 14.75 6.82 -4.09
C ALA A 162 15.80 6.56 -3.00
N LYS A 163 15.51 5.67 -2.03
CA LYS A 163 16.45 5.29 -0.97
C LYS A 163 17.72 4.65 -1.55
N VAL A 164 17.58 3.70 -2.47
CA VAL A 164 18.72 3.04 -3.12
C VAL A 164 19.56 4.06 -3.89
N LEU A 165 18.94 4.88 -4.74
CA LEU A 165 19.66 5.89 -5.52
C LEU A 165 20.35 6.92 -4.63
N ASN A 166 19.68 7.39 -3.58
CA ASN A 166 20.25 8.37 -2.66
C ASN A 166 21.44 7.80 -1.88
N ASN A 167 21.31 6.58 -1.36
CA ASN A 167 22.35 5.94 -0.55
C ASN A 167 23.60 5.61 -1.37
N GLN A 168 23.42 5.19 -2.63
CA GLN A 168 24.53 4.76 -3.49
C GLN A 168 25.20 5.94 -4.21
N PHE A 169 24.39 6.89 -4.67
CA PHE A 169 24.87 7.89 -5.61
C PHE A 169 24.61 9.34 -5.19
N GLY A 170 23.76 9.59 -4.19
CA GLY A 170 23.33 10.92 -3.76
C GLY A 170 22.34 11.57 -4.74
N ILE A 171 21.12 11.85 -4.30
CA ILE A 171 20.15 12.60 -5.12
C ILE A 171 20.30 14.08 -4.85
N VAL A 172 20.57 14.85 -5.90
CA VAL A 172 20.61 16.33 -5.89
C VAL A 172 19.19 16.87 -5.96
N ASN A 173 18.46 16.52 -7.02
CA ASN A 173 17.06 16.86 -7.25
C ASN A 173 16.44 15.92 -8.31
N GLY A 174 15.10 15.99 -8.48
CA GLY A 174 14.45 15.19 -9.50
C GLY A 174 12.96 15.44 -9.64
N LEU A 175 12.44 14.94 -10.75
CA LEU A 175 11.02 14.96 -11.08
C LEU A 175 10.50 13.54 -11.28
N MET A 176 9.31 13.30 -10.73
CA MET A 176 8.60 12.05 -10.84
C MET A 176 7.28 12.25 -11.56
N THR A 177 6.99 11.38 -12.51
CA THR A 177 5.64 11.23 -13.06
C THR A 177 5.17 9.80 -12.79
N THR A 178 4.07 9.61 -12.06
CA THR A 178 3.45 8.31 -12.04
C THR A 178 2.40 8.19 -13.13
N VAL A 179 2.58 7.23 -14.05
CA VAL A 179 1.54 6.81 -14.99
C VAL A 179 0.71 5.75 -14.29
N HIS A 180 -0.48 6.14 -13.85
CA HIS A 180 -1.24 5.38 -12.86
C HIS A 180 -2.53 4.82 -13.44
N ALA A 181 -2.79 3.55 -13.16
CA ALA A 181 -4.05 2.90 -13.47
C ALA A 181 -5.24 3.63 -12.82
N ILE A 182 -6.44 3.36 -13.34
CA ILE A 182 -7.68 3.92 -12.77
C ILE A 182 -7.88 3.43 -11.33
N THR A 183 -8.47 4.28 -10.50
CA THR A 183 -8.86 3.94 -9.12
C THR A 183 -10.31 4.34 -8.87
N ASN A 184 -10.86 3.85 -7.77
CA ASN A 184 -12.26 4.11 -7.40
C ASN A 184 -12.58 5.60 -7.13
N ASP A 185 -11.58 6.46 -7.03
CA ASP A 185 -11.74 7.92 -6.95
C ASP A 185 -12.19 8.54 -8.27
N GLN A 186 -11.94 7.88 -9.40
CA GLN A 186 -12.27 8.37 -10.73
C GLN A 186 -13.68 7.97 -11.16
N LYS A 187 -14.19 8.64 -12.18
CA LYS A 187 -15.55 8.45 -12.71
C LYS A 187 -15.52 7.65 -14.01
N ASN A 188 -16.40 6.65 -14.13
CA ASN A 188 -16.55 5.86 -15.36
C ASN A 188 -17.16 6.69 -16.51
N ILE A 189 -18.06 7.61 -16.16
CA ILE A 189 -18.65 8.63 -17.03
C ILE A 189 -18.50 10.01 -16.39
N ASP A 190 -18.59 11.08 -17.16
CA ASP A 190 -18.48 12.45 -16.64
C ASP A 190 -19.42 12.65 -15.45
N ASN A 191 -18.86 13.02 -14.28
CA ASN A 191 -19.62 13.18 -13.05
C ASN A 191 -18.88 14.13 -12.09
N PRO A 192 -19.57 14.88 -11.22
CA PRO A 192 -18.95 15.84 -10.33
C PRO A 192 -17.80 15.27 -9.49
N HIS A 193 -16.69 16.00 -9.48
CA HIS A 193 -15.52 15.74 -8.65
C HIS A 193 -14.85 17.07 -8.30
N LYS A 194 -14.15 17.15 -7.15
CA LYS A 194 -13.45 18.37 -6.70
C LYS A 194 -12.31 18.76 -7.66
N ASP A 195 -11.58 17.79 -8.19
CA ASP A 195 -10.65 17.97 -9.29
C ASP A 195 -11.44 17.82 -10.59
N LEU A 196 -11.56 18.90 -11.38
CA LEU A 196 -12.34 18.93 -12.62
C LEU A 196 -11.80 17.98 -13.69
N ARG A 197 -10.50 17.65 -13.66
CA ARG A 197 -9.92 16.65 -14.57
C ARG A 197 -10.36 15.24 -14.18
N ARG A 198 -10.45 14.91 -12.88
CA ARG A 198 -10.98 13.62 -12.39
C ARG A 198 -12.51 13.51 -12.51
N ALA A 199 -13.19 14.59 -12.83
CA ALA A 199 -14.63 14.58 -13.15
C ALA A 199 -14.92 13.91 -14.49
N ARG A 200 -13.92 13.78 -15.37
CA ARG A 200 -14.05 13.21 -16.71
C ARG A 200 -13.92 11.70 -16.71
N SER A 201 -14.52 11.07 -17.72
CA SER A 201 -14.48 9.60 -17.91
C SER A 201 -13.05 9.06 -17.93
N CYS A 202 -12.77 8.15 -17.01
CA CYS A 202 -11.43 7.56 -16.85
C CYS A 202 -11.10 6.48 -17.88
N ASN A 203 -12.12 5.93 -18.54
CA ASN A 203 -11.95 4.83 -19.50
C ASN A 203 -11.48 5.31 -20.89
N GLU A 204 -11.56 6.62 -21.15
CA GLU A 204 -11.33 7.23 -22.48
C GLU A 204 -10.33 8.39 -22.42
N SER A 205 -9.75 8.68 -21.25
CA SER A 205 -8.96 9.89 -21.04
C SER A 205 -7.66 9.64 -20.32
N ILE A 206 -6.58 10.30 -20.79
CA ILE A 206 -5.37 10.52 -20.00
C ILE A 206 -5.64 11.74 -19.12
N ILE A 207 -5.59 11.58 -17.80
CA ILE A 207 -5.98 12.60 -16.83
C ILE A 207 -4.77 13.07 -16.03
N PRO A 208 -4.17 14.25 -16.33
CA PRO A 208 -3.14 14.85 -15.50
C PRO A 208 -3.74 15.31 -14.16
N THR A 209 -3.10 14.96 -13.05
CA THR A 209 -3.58 15.33 -11.71
C THR A 209 -2.42 15.35 -10.71
N SER A 210 -2.66 15.87 -9.53
CA SER A 210 -1.67 15.88 -8.46
C SER A 210 -1.47 14.49 -7.84
N THR A 211 -0.28 14.24 -7.31
CA THR A 211 0.02 13.14 -6.41
C THR A 211 0.64 13.65 -5.13
N GLY A 212 0.28 13.04 -4.01
CA GLY A 212 0.91 13.31 -2.72
C GLY A 212 2.19 12.48 -2.47
N ALA A 213 2.55 11.56 -3.39
CA ALA A 213 3.60 10.59 -3.14
C ALA A 213 4.97 11.25 -2.91
N ALA A 214 5.38 12.20 -3.76
CA ALA A 214 6.64 12.91 -3.57
C ALA A 214 6.69 13.76 -2.28
N LYS A 215 5.54 14.34 -1.88
CA LYS A 215 5.44 15.06 -0.61
C LYS A 215 5.50 14.13 0.60
N ALA A 216 4.95 12.93 0.48
CA ALA A 216 4.96 11.94 1.54
C ALA A 216 6.37 11.35 1.78
N LEU A 217 7.26 11.42 0.80
CA LEU A 217 8.64 10.94 0.96
C LEU A 217 9.38 11.63 2.09
N LYS A 218 9.15 12.93 2.34
CA LYS A 218 9.80 13.64 3.44
C LYS A 218 9.52 13.05 4.84
N GLU A 219 8.40 12.33 5.00
CA GLU A 219 8.03 11.71 6.27
C GLU A 219 8.75 10.38 6.49
N VAL A 220 9.21 9.73 5.41
CA VAL A 220 9.88 8.42 5.46
C VAL A 220 11.35 8.48 5.03
N LEU A 221 11.75 9.53 4.29
CA LEU A 221 13.10 9.84 3.84
C LEU A 221 13.35 11.36 4.01
N PRO A 222 13.52 11.85 5.23
CA PRO A 222 13.65 13.30 5.50
C PRO A 222 14.79 13.97 4.73
N GLU A 223 15.86 13.25 4.43
CA GLU A 223 17.02 13.73 3.66
C GLU A 223 16.68 14.10 2.20
N LEU A 224 15.51 13.66 1.71
CA LEU A 224 15.01 14.01 0.38
C LEU A 224 13.97 15.14 0.40
N GLU A 225 13.75 15.78 1.55
CA GLU A 225 12.83 16.92 1.62
C GLU A 225 13.25 18.05 0.66
N GLY A 226 12.30 18.46 -0.19
CA GLY A 226 12.53 19.52 -1.19
C GLY A 226 13.29 19.08 -2.45
N LYS A 227 13.91 17.90 -2.47
CA LYS A 227 14.69 17.42 -3.63
C LYS A 227 13.82 16.78 -4.72
N LEU A 228 12.68 16.18 -4.37
CA LEU A 228 11.81 15.50 -5.32
C LEU A 228 10.43 16.15 -5.41
N HIS A 229 9.94 16.33 -6.63
CA HIS A 229 8.60 16.81 -6.93
C HIS A 229 7.94 15.94 -8.00
N GLY A 230 6.60 15.94 -8.08
CA GLY A 230 5.96 15.10 -9.08
C GLY A 230 4.47 15.30 -9.27
N MET A 231 3.97 14.61 -10.31
CA MET A 231 2.56 14.60 -10.70
C MET A 231 2.12 13.19 -11.10
N ALA A 232 0.82 13.02 -11.34
CA ALA A 232 0.24 11.80 -11.84
C ALA A 232 -0.43 12.00 -13.21
N LEU A 233 -0.30 11.02 -14.08
CA LEU A 233 -1.12 10.84 -15.27
C LEU A 233 -1.98 9.59 -15.05
N ARG A 234 -3.30 9.75 -14.93
CA ARG A 234 -4.22 8.61 -14.90
C ARG A 234 -4.47 8.15 -16.32
N VAL A 235 -4.37 6.84 -16.56
CA VAL A 235 -4.53 6.23 -17.89
C VAL A 235 -5.62 5.16 -17.86
N PRO A 236 -6.26 4.86 -19.01
CA PRO A 236 -7.35 3.86 -19.11
C PRO A 236 -6.83 2.40 -18.97
N THR A 237 -6.15 2.11 -17.89
CA THR A 237 -5.62 0.79 -17.55
C THR A 237 -6.22 0.35 -16.22
N LYS A 238 -6.69 -0.89 -16.13
CA LYS A 238 -7.42 -1.36 -14.94
C LYS A 238 -6.53 -1.55 -13.70
N ASN A 239 -5.26 -1.91 -13.91
CA ASN A 239 -4.28 -2.16 -12.84
C ASN A 239 -2.87 -2.09 -13.40
N VAL A 240 -1.89 -2.07 -12.53
CA VAL A 240 -0.46 -1.85 -12.75
C VAL A 240 -0.15 -0.43 -13.22
N SER A 241 0.62 0.24 -12.43
CA SER A 241 1.10 1.61 -12.61
C SER A 241 2.61 1.60 -12.76
N LEU A 242 3.18 2.73 -13.16
CA LEU A 242 4.63 2.92 -13.14
C LEU A 242 4.98 4.30 -12.56
N VAL A 243 6.18 4.37 -11.99
CA VAL A 243 6.88 5.62 -11.69
C VAL A 243 7.93 5.84 -12.76
N ASP A 244 7.88 6.97 -13.42
CA ASP A 244 8.94 7.54 -14.26
C ASP A 244 9.67 8.57 -13.40
N LEU A 245 10.87 8.20 -12.94
CA LEU A 245 11.71 9.03 -12.08
C LEU A 245 12.93 9.51 -12.87
N VAL A 246 13.08 10.83 -12.94
CA VAL A 246 14.28 11.49 -13.49
C VAL A 246 14.97 12.24 -12.37
N VAL A 247 16.24 11.92 -12.11
CA VAL A 247 17.04 12.55 -11.04
C VAL A 247 18.40 13.00 -11.55
N ASP A 248 18.89 14.07 -10.96
CA ASP A 248 20.30 14.45 -11.01
C ASP A 248 21.01 13.84 -9.77
N LEU A 249 22.07 13.09 -10.00
CA LEU A 249 22.88 12.44 -8.98
C LEU A 249 24.14 13.24 -8.67
N GLU A 250 24.71 13.06 -7.47
CA GLU A 250 25.99 13.65 -7.10
C GLU A 250 27.17 12.95 -7.82
N LYS A 251 27.01 11.64 -8.10
CA LYS A 251 28.04 10.83 -8.76
C LYS A 251 27.69 10.62 -10.23
N GLU A 252 28.71 10.52 -11.07
CA GLU A 252 28.58 9.99 -12.43
C GLU A 252 28.42 8.48 -12.36
N VAL A 253 27.52 7.94 -13.19
CA VAL A 253 27.14 6.53 -13.23
C VAL A 253 26.85 6.07 -14.65
N THR A 254 26.86 4.76 -14.85
CA THR A 254 26.32 4.07 -16.03
C THR A 254 24.94 3.48 -15.73
N ALA A 255 24.19 3.11 -16.75
CA ALA A 255 22.91 2.43 -16.60
C ALA A 255 23.08 1.06 -15.90
N GLU A 256 24.17 0.36 -16.19
CA GLU A 256 24.52 -0.92 -15.59
C GLU A 256 24.77 -0.77 -14.08
N GLU A 257 25.54 0.25 -13.68
CA GLU A 257 25.79 0.51 -12.24
C GLU A 257 24.50 0.85 -11.49
N VAL A 258 23.58 1.60 -12.12
CA VAL A 258 22.27 1.90 -11.54
C VAL A 258 21.45 0.63 -11.36
N ASN A 259 21.34 -0.23 -12.38
CA ASN A 259 20.61 -1.49 -12.32
C ASN A 259 21.21 -2.41 -11.25
N GLN A 260 22.55 -2.52 -11.22
CA GLN A 260 23.26 -3.35 -10.24
C GLN A 260 23.08 -2.85 -8.81
N ALA A 261 22.94 -1.54 -8.60
CA ALA A 261 22.64 -0.98 -7.29
C ALA A 261 21.27 -1.46 -6.77
N PHE A 262 20.26 -1.61 -7.62
CA PHE A 262 18.98 -2.18 -7.26
C PHE A 262 19.05 -3.68 -6.99
N GLU A 263 19.77 -4.45 -7.82
CA GLU A 263 19.99 -5.89 -7.62
C GLU A 263 20.65 -6.20 -6.27
N ASN A 264 21.61 -5.37 -5.88
CA ASN A 264 22.41 -5.54 -4.67
C ASN A 264 21.83 -4.79 -3.44
N ALA A 265 20.61 -4.26 -3.53
CA ALA A 265 20.04 -3.43 -2.48
C ALA A 265 19.68 -4.18 -1.19
N GLY A 266 19.58 -5.52 -1.22
CA GLY A 266 19.14 -6.35 -0.08
C GLY A 266 17.68 -6.08 0.30
N LEU A 267 16.83 -5.82 -0.71
CA LEU A 267 15.43 -5.47 -0.55
C LEU A 267 14.53 -6.53 -1.24
N GLU A 268 14.83 -7.82 -1.01
CA GLU A 268 14.07 -8.94 -1.54
C GLU A 268 12.60 -8.85 -1.10
N GLY A 269 11.69 -9.09 -2.05
CA GLY A 269 10.23 -8.94 -1.83
C GLY A 269 9.74 -7.48 -1.80
N ILE A 270 10.64 -6.50 -1.94
CA ILE A 270 10.33 -5.07 -2.04
C ILE A 270 10.71 -4.53 -3.41
N ILE A 271 11.95 -4.76 -3.84
CA ILE A 271 12.45 -4.39 -5.17
C ILE A 271 12.75 -5.67 -5.95
N GLU A 272 12.31 -5.69 -7.20
CA GLU A 272 12.67 -6.66 -8.24
C GLU A 272 13.32 -5.91 -9.40
N VAL A 273 14.28 -6.53 -10.08
CA VAL A 273 14.86 -5.99 -11.32
C VAL A 273 14.49 -6.90 -12.48
N GLU A 274 13.75 -6.33 -13.44
CA GLU A 274 13.26 -7.09 -14.61
C GLU A 274 14.10 -6.78 -15.85
N HIS A 275 14.61 -7.84 -16.48
CA HIS A 275 15.46 -7.76 -17.68
C HIS A 275 14.73 -8.13 -18.96
N GLN A 276 13.48 -8.61 -18.89
CA GLN A 276 12.68 -8.92 -20.06
C GLN A 276 11.93 -7.66 -20.54
N PRO A 277 11.62 -7.56 -21.85
CA PRO A 277 10.87 -6.44 -22.41
C PRO A 277 9.37 -6.62 -22.14
N LEU A 278 8.95 -6.49 -20.89
CA LEU A 278 7.59 -6.70 -20.43
C LEU A 278 6.75 -5.41 -20.45
N VAL A 279 5.44 -5.56 -20.29
CA VAL A 279 4.48 -4.46 -20.24
C VAL A 279 3.59 -4.58 -18.98
N SER A 280 2.79 -3.56 -18.70
CA SER A 280 2.04 -3.44 -17.45
C SER A 280 1.25 -4.70 -17.06
N VAL A 281 0.60 -5.38 -18.01
CA VAL A 281 -0.24 -6.56 -17.72
C VAL A 281 0.56 -7.74 -17.16
N ASP A 282 1.84 -7.85 -17.51
CA ASP A 282 2.72 -8.94 -17.07
C ASP A 282 3.06 -8.84 -15.57
N PHE A 283 2.98 -7.63 -15.02
CA PHE A 283 3.22 -7.38 -13.59
C PHE A 283 1.95 -7.45 -12.74
N ASN A 284 0.82 -7.83 -13.33
CA ASN A 284 -0.43 -7.99 -12.57
C ASN A 284 -0.26 -9.09 -11.52
N THR A 285 -0.65 -8.78 -10.27
CA THR A 285 -0.50 -9.67 -9.11
C THR A 285 0.97 -9.89 -8.67
N ASN A 286 1.91 -9.05 -9.11
CA ASN A 286 3.28 -9.05 -8.58
C ASN A 286 3.27 -8.44 -7.17
N PRO A 287 3.85 -9.12 -6.14
CA PRO A 287 3.82 -8.68 -4.76
C PRO A 287 4.85 -7.59 -4.42
N ASN A 288 5.82 -7.33 -5.30
CA ASN A 288 6.87 -6.35 -5.04
C ASN A 288 6.33 -4.90 -5.04
N SER A 289 6.96 -4.03 -4.27
CA SER A 289 6.63 -2.61 -4.20
C SER A 289 7.10 -1.84 -5.43
N ALA A 290 8.23 -2.25 -6.00
CA ALA A 290 8.82 -1.67 -7.20
C ALA A 290 9.49 -2.76 -8.04
N ILE A 291 9.21 -2.78 -9.33
CA ILE A 291 9.88 -3.64 -10.31
C ILE A 291 10.63 -2.71 -11.28
N ILE A 292 11.95 -2.69 -11.18
CA ILE A 292 12.81 -1.85 -12.01
C ILE A 292 12.87 -2.44 -13.42
N ASP A 293 12.50 -1.65 -14.41
CA ASP A 293 12.67 -2.01 -15.81
C ASP A 293 14.11 -1.71 -16.25
N ALA A 294 14.98 -2.72 -16.14
CA ALA A 294 16.41 -2.56 -16.39
C ALA A 294 16.72 -2.10 -17.82
N LYS A 295 15.87 -2.45 -18.80
CA LYS A 295 16.06 -2.07 -20.21
C LYS A 295 15.72 -0.61 -20.49
N THR A 296 14.98 0.04 -19.63
CA THR A 296 14.57 1.43 -19.79
C THR A 296 15.40 2.40 -18.94
N THR A 297 16.32 1.91 -18.13
CA THR A 297 17.27 2.74 -17.38
C THR A 297 18.14 3.53 -18.34
N MET A 298 18.17 4.86 -18.20
CA MET A 298 18.92 5.75 -19.06
C MET A 298 19.80 6.68 -18.25
N VAL A 299 21.00 6.95 -18.75
CA VAL A 299 21.91 7.93 -18.17
C VAL A 299 22.26 8.97 -19.24
N MET A 300 22.20 10.24 -18.88
CA MET A 300 22.55 11.36 -19.74
C MET A 300 23.51 12.29 -19.00
N SER A 301 24.54 12.76 -19.68
CA SER A 301 25.57 13.66 -19.12
C SER A 301 26.28 13.09 -17.87
N GLY A 302 26.35 11.76 -17.74
CA GLY A 302 27.02 11.04 -16.66
C GLY A 302 26.24 10.95 -15.34
N ASN A 303 25.40 11.90 -15.00
CA ASN A 303 24.73 11.95 -13.70
C ASN A 303 23.21 12.21 -13.73
N LYS A 304 22.63 12.47 -14.90
CA LYS A 304 21.17 12.56 -15.04
C LYS A 304 20.62 11.18 -15.38
N VAL A 305 19.90 10.60 -14.43
CA VAL A 305 19.39 9.22 -14.51
C VAL A 305 17.88 9.21 -14.65
N LYS A 306 17.39 8.35 -15.53
CA LYS A 306 15.97 8.00 -15.65
C LYS A 306 15.79 6.54 -15.27
N VAL A 307 14.85 6.27 -14.34
CA VAL A 307 14.45 4.93 -13.91
C VAL A 307 12.94 4.78 -14.08
N ILE A 308 12.53 3.68 -14.70
CA ILE A 308 11.13 3.24 -14.74
C ILE A 308 10.97 2.13 -13.70
N ALA A 309 10.03 2.29 -12.78
CA ALA A 309 9.65 1.29 -11.81
C ALA A 309 8.16 0.96 -11.92
N TRP A 310 7.84 -0.28 -12.29
CA TRP A 310 6.48 -0.82 -12.31
C TRP A 310 6.01 -1.18 -10.92
N TYR A 311 4.72 -1.14 -10.66
CA TYR A 311 4.12 -1.65 -9.43
C TYR A 311 2.65 -2.03 -9.62
N ASP A 312 2.25 -3.16 -9.06
CA ASP A 312 0.83 -3.47 -8.91
C ASP A 312 0.26 -2.61 -7.78
N ASN A 313 -0.48 -1.57 -8.14
CA ASN A 313 -1.00 -0.58 -7.20
C ASN A 313 -2.09 -1.12 -6.26
N GLU A 314 -2.60 -2.34 -6.49
CA GLU A 314 -3.53 -3.03 -5.61
C GLU A 314 -2.84 -4.18 -4.86
N TRP A 315 -2.28 -5.15 -5.57
CA TRP A 315 -1.72 -6.37 -4.97
C TRP A 315 -0.38 -6.11 -4.26
N GLY A 316 0.57 -5.48 -4.93
CA GLY A 316 1.87 -5.12 -4.32
C GLY A 316 1.68 -4.25 -3.08
N TYR A 317 0.80 -3.24 -3.17
CA TYR A 317 0.47 -2.40 -2.03
C TYR A 317 -0.20 -3.17 -0.89
N SER A 318 -1.14 -4.09 -1.19
CA SER A 318 -1.83 -4.89 -0.17
C SER A 318 -0.89 -5.86 0.54
N ASN A 319 0.14 -6.38 -0.14
CA ASN A 319 1.21 -7.13 0.51
C ASN A 319 1.93 -6.28 1.56
N ARG A 320 2.27 -5.03 1.24
CA ARG A 320 2.91 -4.11 2.20
C ARG A 320 2.03 -3.80 3.41
N VAL A 321 0.72 -3.69 3.23
CA VAL A 321 -0.21 -3.54 4.36
C VAL A 321 -0.14 -4.76 5.28
N VAL A 322 -0.13 -5.96 4.72
CA VAL A 322 -0.02 -7.22 5.49
C VAL A 322 1.33 -7.33 6.19
N ASP A 323 2.44 -6.99 5.50
CA ASP A 323 3.78 -7.01 6.11
C ASP A 323 3.91 -6.06 7.28
N VAL A 324 3.37 -4.83 7.17
CA VAL A 324 3.39 -3.86 8.27
C VAL A 324 2.49 -4.31 9.42
N ALA A 325 1.31 -4.90 9.13
CA ALA A 325 0.45 -5.48 10.17
C ALA A 325 1.15 -6.62 10.91
N GLU A 326 1.85 -7.51 10.19
CA GLU A 326 2.63 -8.60 10.79
C GLU A 326 3.76 -8.06 11.67
N GLN A 327 4.47 -7.02 11.22
CA GLN A 327 5.55 -6.41 11.99
C GLN A 327 5.03 -5.74 13.28
N ILE A 328 3.91 -5.00 13.21
CA ILE A 328 3.25 -4.44 14.41
C ILE A 328 2.85 -5.56 15.36
N GLY A 329 2.24 -6.63 14.84
CA GLY A 329 1.82 -7.78 15.64
C GLY A 329 2.97 -8.49 16.35
N ALA A 330 4.09 -8.67 15.66
CA ALA A 330 5.30 -9.27 16.25
C ALA A 330 5.86 -8.41 17.41
N LEU A 331 5.85 -7.09 17.27
CA LEU A 331 6.26 -6.17 18.33
C LEU A 331 5.29 -6.22 19.54
N LEU A 332 3.99 -6.29 19.31
CA LEU A 332 2.99 -6.44 20.39
C LEU A 332 3.21 -7.73 21.17
N THR A 333 3.41 -8.86 20.48
CA THR A 333 3.62 -10.18 21.10
C THR A 333 4.92 -10.20 21.92
N SER A 334 6.01 -9.62 21.41
CA SER A 334 7.29 -9.55 22.13
C SER A 334 7.18 -8.77 23.44
N LYS A 335 6.41 -7.69 23.45
CA LYS A 335 6.14 -6.87 24.64
C LYS A 335 5.35 -7.63 25.72
N GLU A 336 4.28 -8.32 25.32
CA GLU A 336 3.46 -9.11 26.25
C GLU A 336 4.29 -10.21 26.95
N THR A 337 5.23 -10.81 26.23
CA THR A 337 6.13 -11.83 26.78
C THR A 337 7.10 -11.24 27.82
N VAL A 338 7.65 -10.04 27.57
CA VAL A 338 8.56 -9.34 28.51
C VAL A 338 7.82 -8.84 29.74
N SER A 339 6.58 -8.41 29.62
CA SER A 339 5.78 -7.93 30.78
C SER A 339 5.22 -9.05 31.66
N ALA A 340 5.21 -10.30 31.18
CA ALA A 340 4.74 -11.49 31.89
C ALA A 340 5.88 -12.27 32.58
N SER A 341 7.14 -11.93 32.30
CA SER A 341 8.37 -12.48 32.94
C SER A 341 8.85 -11.59 34.08
#